data_ab91e1be61c0c3dfc5dd4777f150de15
#
_entry.id   ab91e1be61c0c3dfc5dd4777f150de15
#
_cell.length_a   1.000
_cell.length_b   1.000
_cell.length_c   1.000
_cell.angle_alpha   90.00
_cell.angle_beta   90.00
_cell.angle_gamma   90.00
#
_symmetry.space_group_name_H-M   'P 1'
#
loop_
_entity.id
_entity.type
_entity.pdbx_description
1 polymer ?
#
loop_
_entity_poly.entity_id
_entity_poly.type
_entity_poly.pdbx_seq_one_letter_code
_entity_poly.pdbx_strand_id
1 'polypeptide(L)'
;MISRYFVILIMLLSFGSTFLKAEPRINLKNKIQQIKLKMAEPFDTTRDSTYWKRALQHGKVDMNDTTIIYPSFLDFCVKVYRWGDHTFNGYDSTYVVSTGKNWKLMLKNNNWLSSCIGHISEERMPVGMYSNMTSSFGAQLSFMAVSVSYMMNINDLISGNKVKNKKFDFSFTCSRLYLSLYNYKGDYPYYIHRFGDIPHQDIRGYKFKGVSSTLKGTNLYYIFNNRHYSQAAAYCFSKYQRKSSGSFIAGIHIFNEDVTMNFNDLREHFPNEKICDDLSYKYKGYSALFGYGYNWVLGRNWLFNITAVPGFGYRRSTPGSPDGEFDFWSCDYRAKMGLVLNRKRFFYGLHLFTEGHWYLTKHNSVFNANHDLNAIVGFRF
;
A
#
# COMPACT_ATOMS: atom_id res chain seq x y z
N MET A 1 -23.04 12.47 5.27
CA MET A 1 -22.48 12.93 3.97
C MET A 1 -21.37 12.03 3.41
N ILE A 2 -20.57 11.40 4.23
CA ILE A 2 -19.46 10.47 3.86
C ILE A 2 -19.95 9.17 3.16
N SER A 3 -21.13 8.68 3.48
CA SER A 3 -21.70 7.43 2.94
C SER A 3 -22.01 7.46 1.43
N ARG A 4 -22.38 8.62 0.85
CA ARG A 4 -22.72 8.70 -0.59
C ARG A 4 -21.50 8.63 -1.50
N TYR A 5 -20.35 9.12 -1.05
CA TYR A 5 -19.12 9.12 -1.86
C TYR A 5 -18.38 7.78 -1.84
N PHE A 6 -18.54 7.02 -0.74
CA PHE A 6 -18.05 5.65 -0.64
C PHE A 6 -18.80 4.69 -1.57
N VAL A 7 -20.10 4.91 -1.75
CA VAL A 7 -20.95 4.16 -2.69
C VAL A 7 -20.54 4.45 -4.15
N ILE A 8 -20.15 5.68 -4.47
CA ILE A 8 -19.70 6.05 -5.83
C ILE A 8 -18.35 5.39 -6.16
N LEU A 9 -17.43 5.31 -5.20
CA LEU A 9 -16.16 4.61 -5.38
C LEU A 9 -16.36 3.11 -5.57
N ILE A 10 -17.31 2.51 -4.84
CA ILE A 10 -17.69 1.09 -4.99
C ILE A 10 -18.40 0.85 -6.33
N MET A 11 -19.26 1.77 -6.80
CA MET A 11 -19.87 1.67 -8.12
C MET A 11 -18.84 1.74 -9.25
N LEU A 12 -17.84 2.60 -9.15
CA LEU A 12 -16.73 2.65 -10.13
C LEU A 12 -15.90 1.36 -10.16
N LEU A 13 -15.76 0.68 -9.03
CA LEU A 13 -15.07 -0.62 -8.93
C LEU A 13 -15.95 -1.79 -9.37
N SER A 14 -17.27 -1.71 -9.20
CA SER A 14 -18.20 -2.77 -9.63
C SER A 14 -18.47 -2.76 -11.14
N PHE A 15 -18.31 -1.64 -11.83
CA PHE A 15 -18.38 -1.58 -13.30
C PHE A 15 -17.24 -2.33 -13.99
N GLY A 16 -16.08 -2.50 -13.33
CA GLY A 16 -14.98 -3.32 -13.84
C GLY A 16 -15.27 -4.84 -13.85
N SER A 17 -16.19 -5.32 -13.02
CA SER A 17 -16.46 -6.75 -12.89
C SER A 17 -17.65 -7.25 -13.75
N THR A 18 -18.48 -6.36 -14.27
CA THR A 18 -19.61 -6.71 -15.13
C THR A 18 -19.24 -6.84 -16.62
N PHE A 19 -18.03 -6.45 -17.03
CA PHE A 19 -17.57 -6.60 -18.41
C PHE A 19 -17.04 -8.00 -18.76
N LEU A 20 -17.07 -8.96 -17.86
CA LEU A 20 -16.61 -10.35 -18.09
C LEU A 20 -17.74 -11.36 -18.26
N LYS A 21 -18.95 -10.95 -18.62
CA LYS A 21 -19.95 -11.88 -19.15
C LYS A 21 -19.81 -11.93 -20.66
N ALA A 22 -19.39 -13.10 -21.13
CA ALA A 22 -19.23 -13.43 -22.56
C ALA A 22 -20.51 -13.14 -23.35
N GLU A 23 -20.51 -12.05 -24.10
CA GLU A 23 -21.41 -11.86 -25.23
C GLU A 23 -20.74 -12.37 -26.52
N PRO A 24 -21.55 -12.77 -27.54
CA PRO A 24 -21.05 -13.47 -28.71
C PRO A 24 -20.04 -12.63 -29.47
N ARG A 25 -19.03 -13.29 -30.06
CA ARG A 25 -17.91 -12.75 -30.82
C ARG A 25 -18.29 -11.59 -31.75
N ILE A 26 -18.44 -10.41 -31.21
CA ILE A 26 -18.50 -9.17 -31.98
C ILE A 26 -17.10 -8.91 -32.51
N ASN A 27 -16.98 -8.88 -33.82
CA ASN A 27 -15.74 -8.71 -34.54
C ASN A 27 -15.05 -7.39 -34.11
N LEU A 28 -14.16 -7.50 -33.12
CA LEU A 28 -13.47 -6.37 -32.48
C LEU A 28 -12.71 -5.51 -33.51
N LYS A 29 -12.23 -6.16 -34.60
CA LYS A 29 -11.57 -5.46 -35.74
C LYS A 29 -12.52 -4.50 -36.44
N ASN A 30 -13.75 -4.90 -36.71
CA ASN A 30 -14.74 -4.04 -37.37
C ASN A 30 -15.17 -2.87 -36.47
N LYS A 31 -15.29 -3.10 -35.15
CA LYS A 31 -15.62 -2.03 -34.21
C LYS A 31 -14.48 -1.02 -34.08
N ILE A 32 -13.24 -1.50 -34.03
CA ILE A 32 -12.05 -0.63 -33.99
C ILE A 32 -11.91 0.14 -35.33
N GLN A 33 -12.22 -0.48 -36.46
CA GLN A 33 -12.17 0.16 -37.76
C GLN A 33 -13.28 1.21 -37.92
N GLN A 34 -14.49 0.95 -37.41
CA GLN A 34 -15.58 1.94 -37.36
C GLN A 34 -15.25 3.11 -36.42
N ILE A 35 -14.59 2.86 -35.29
CA ILE A 35 -14.13 3.91 -34.39
C ILE A 35 -13.04 4.75 -35.09
N LYS A 36 -12.09 4.13 -35.79
CA LYS A 36 -11.06 4.84 -36.59
C LYS A 36 -11.66 5.66 -37.72
N LEU A 37 -12.67 5.13 -38.42
CA LEU A 37 -13.36 5.86 -39.47
C LEU A 37 -14.16 7.05 -38.92
N LYS A 38 -14.87 6.88 -37.80
CA LYS A 38 -15.54 8.00 -37.12
C LYS A 38 -14.58 9.03 -36.51
N MET A 39 -13.35 8.65 -36.19
CA MET A 39 -12.30 9.56 -35.73
C MET A 39 -11.61 10.30 -36.92
N ALA A 40 -11.69 9.74 -38.13
CA ALA A 40 -11.12 10.32 -39.36
C ALA A 40 -12.13 11.18 -40.14
N GLU A 41 -13.39 11.29 -39.70
CA GLU A 41 -14.36 12.21 -40.32
C GLU A 41 -13.86 13.65 -40.22
N PRO A 42 -13.89 14.44 -41.34
CA PRO A 42 -13.50 15.83 -41.32
C PRO A 42 -14.30 16.58 -40.24
N PHE A 43 -13.62 17.40 -39.50
CA PHE A 43 -14.20 18.14 -38.38
C PHE A 43 -15.15 19.23 -38.94
N ASP A 44 -16.40 19.19 -38.52
CA ASP A 44 -17.36 20.28 -38.78
C ASP A 44 -16.92 21.54 -37.99
N THR A 45 -16.27 22.47 -38.69
CA THR A 45 -15.75 23.72 -38.13
C THR A 45 -16.85 24.70 -37.75
N THR A 46 -18.10 24.42 -38.11
CA THR A 46 -19.27 25.26 -37.80
C THR A 46 -19.87 24.98 -36.45
N ARG A 47 -19.50 23.87 -35.83
CA ARG A 47 -19.90 23.50 -34.46
C ARG A 47 -18.96 24.07 -33.44
N ASP A 48 -19.57 24.53 -32.38
CA ASP A 48 -19.00 25.16 -31.20
C ASP A 48 -17.66 24.56 -30.76
N SER A 49 -16.65 25.42 -30.54
CA SER A 49 -15.30 25.05 -30.08
C SER A 49 -15.25 24.28 -28.76
N THR A 50 -16.36 24.19 -28.06
CA THR A 50 -16.54 23.65 -26.73
C THR A 50 -16.91 22.16 -26.66
N TYR A 51 -17.00 21.50 -27.82
CA TYR A 51 -17.45 20.11 -27.86
C TYR A 51 -16.37 19.13 -27.41
N TRP A 52 -16.70 18.25 -26.46
CA TRP A 52 -15.76 17.30 -25.83
C TRP A 52 -15.01 16.37 -26.81
N LYS A 53 -15.59 16.03 -27.95
CA LYS A 53 -14.94 15.24 -29.02
C LYS A 53 -13.68 15.92 -29.56
N ARG A 54 -13.65 17.25 -29.63
CA ARG A 54 -12.50 18.02 -30.06
C ARG A 54 -11.33 17.89 -29.11
N ALA A 55 -11.62 17.90 -27.80
CA ALA A 55 -10.62 17.67 -26.75
C ALA A 55 -9.96 16.29 -26.86
N LEU A 56 -10.72 15.25 -27.24
CA LEU A 56 -10.19 13.90 -27.48
C LEU A 56 -9.34 13.82 -28.77
N GLN A 57 -9.71 14.51 -29.84
CA GLN A 57 -8.95 14.51 -31.08
C GLN A 57 -7.57 15.16 -30.95
N HIS A 58 -7.43 16.18 -30.13
CA HIS A 58 -6.15 16.82 -29.85
C HIS A 58 -5.27 16.04 -28.85
N GLY A 59 -5.70 14.85 -28.42
CA GLY A 59 -4.94 13.98 -27.50
C GLY A 59 -4.67 14.56 -26.11
N LYS A 60 -5.30 15.70 -25.79
CA LYS A 60 -5.19 16.39 -24.51
C LYS A 60 -6.58 16.80 -24.06
N VAL A 61 -7.18 16.01 -23.17
CA VAL A 61 -8.34 16.46 -22.43
C VAL A 61 -7.82 17.34 -21.28
N ASP A 62 -7.96 18.65 -21.41
CA ASP A 62 -7.74 19.54 -20.28
C ASP A 62 -8.98 19.48 -19.38
N MET A 63 -8.88 18.70 -18.34
CA MET A 63 -9.96 18.55 -17.36
C MET A 63 -10.30 19.87 -16.62
N ASN A 64 -9.45 20.90 -16.72
CA ASN A 64 -9.65 22.21 -16.12
C ASN A 64 -10.28 23.22 -17.10
N ASP A 65 -10.39 22.87 -18.39
CA ASP A 65 -11.06 23.72 -19.37
C ASP A 65 -12.57 23.73 -19.11
N THR A 66 -13.08 24.84 -18.59
CA THR A 66 -14.50 25.02 -18.26
C THR A 66 -15.37 25.31 -19.47
N THR A 67 -14.77 25.54 -20.64
CA THR A 67 -15.49 25.84 -21.89
C THR A 67 -16.01 24.59 -22.57
N ILE A 68 -15.48 23.41 -22.21
CA ILE A 68 -15.87 22.14 -22.81
C ILE A 68 -17.18 21.64 -22.20
N ILE A 69 -18.18 21.36 -23.04
CA ILE A 69 -19.46 20.78 -22.65
C ILE A 69 -19.38 19.25 -22.80
N TYR A 70 -19.53 18.55 -21.69
CA TYR A 70 -19.54 17.09 -21.65
C TYR A 70 -20.97 16.53 -21.58
N PRO A 71 -21.24 15.32 -22.12
CA PRO A 71 -22.46 14.59 -21.81
C PRO A 71 -22.66 14.41 -20.30
N SER A 72 -23.89 14.34 -19.83
CA SER A 72 -24.25 14.42 -18.39
C SER A 72 -23.41 13.55 -17.47
N PHE A 73 -23.14 12.31 -17.84
CA PHE A 73 -22.31 11.41 -17.02
C PHE A 73 -20.83 11.84 -17.00
N LEU A 74 -20.27 12.21 -18.16
CA LEU A 74 -18.88 12.69 -18.25
C LEU A 74 -18.72 14.05 -17.57
N ASP A 75 -19.71 14.92 -17.66
CA ASP A 75 -19.74 16.21 -16.95
C ASP A 75 -19.70 16.01 -15.42
N PHE A 76 -20.48 15.06 -14.92
CA PHE A 76 -20.41 14.68 -13.51
C PHE A 76 -19.00 14.18 -13.13
N CYS A 77 -18.39 13.29 -13.91
CA CYS A 77 -17.05 12.79 -13.67
C CYS A 77 -16.00 13.92 -13.70
N VAL A 78 -16.10 14.85 -14.67
CA VAL A 78 -15.22 16.00 -14.79
C VAL A 78 -15.40 16.98 -13.62
N LYS A 79 -16.63 17.23 -13.18
CA LYS A 79 -16.91 18.06 -11.99
C LYS A 79 -16.34 17.45 -10.71
N VAL A 80 -16.48 16.13 -10.51
CA VAL A 80 -15.87 15.42 -9.39
C VAL A 80 -14.34 15.48 -9.46
N TYR A 81 -13.78 15.31 -10.66
CA TYR A 81 -12.34 15.44 -10.87
C TYR A 81 -11.83 16.86 -10.53
N ARG A 82 -12.49 17.91 -11.07
CA ARG A 82 -12.13 19.31 -10.82
C ARG A 82 -12.22 19.66 -9.34
N TRP A 83 -13.29 19.23 -8.70
CA TRP A 83 -13.45 19.42 -7.25
C TRP A 83 -12.32 18.71 -6.48
N GLY A 84 -12.00 17.47 -6.85
CA GLY A 84 -10.91 16.70 -6.25
C GLY A 84 -9.55 17.33 -6.53
N ASP A 85 -9.28 17.75 -7.78
CA ASP A 85 -8.02 18.40 -8.14
C ASP A 85 -7.82 19.73 -7.39
N HIS A 86 -8.83 20.58 -7.38
CA HIS A 86 -8.77 21.84 -6.62
C HIS A 86 -8.61 21.62 -5.12
N THR A 87 -9.29 20.64 -4.56
CA THR A 87 -9.28 20.37 -3.12
C THR A 87 -8.01 19.64 -2.67
N PHE A 88 -7.47 18.71 -3.50
CA PHE A 88 -6.43 17.78 -3.09
C PHE A 88 -5.10 17.90 -3.83
N ASN A 89 -5.01 18.67 -4.92
CA ASN A 89 -3.79 18.87 -5.71
C ASN A 89 -3.22 20.29 -5.68
N GLY A 90 -3.60 21.09 -4.70
CA GLY A 90 -3.16 22.48 -4.54
C GLY A 90 -1.70 22.63 -4.16
N TYR A 91 -0.75 22.15 -4.99
CA TYR A 91 0.66 22.34 -4.81
C TYR A 91 1.12 23.74 -5.26
N ASP A 92 2.13 24.28 -4.59
CA ASP A 92 2.92 25.40 -5.10
C ASP A 92 3.84 24.91 -6.22
N SER A 93 3.67 25.43 -7.43
CA SER A 93 4.44 25.05 -8.61
C SER A 93 5.94 25.33 -8.52
N THR A 94 6.35 26.21 -7.60
CA THR A 94 7.79 26.44 -7.31
C THR A 94 8.44 25.30 -6.55
N TYR A 95 7.65 24.51 -5.81
CA TYR A 95 8.06 23.34 -5.01
C TYR A 95 7.71 22.01 -5.66
N VAL A 96 6.50 21.87 -6.20
CA VAL A 96 6.00 20.60 -6.71
C VAL A 96 5.28 20.81 -8.03
N VAL A 97 5.63 20.00 -9.04
CA VAL A 97 4.97 20.04 -10.35
C VAL A 97 4.49 18.67 -10.77
N SER A 98 3.44 18.65 -11.58
CA SER A 98 2.93 17.40 -12.19
C SER A 98 3.92 16.86 -13.21
N THR A 99 3.96 15.54 -13.36
CA THR A 99 4.73 14.88 -14.43
C THR A 99 4.07 15.05 -15.80
N GLY A 100 2.84 15.57 -15.87
CA GLY A 100 2.07 15.75 -17.09
C GLY A 100 1.57 14.45 -17.72
N LYS A 101 1.71 13.32 -17.03
CA LYS A 101 1.30 11.99 -17.47
C LYS A 101 0.41 11.34 -16.42
N ASN A 102 -0.74 10.84 -16.84
CA ASN A 102 -1.74 10.28 -15.93
C ASN A 102 -1.58 8.78 -15.73
N TRP A 103 -1.08 8.07 -16.73
CA TRP A 103 -0.88 6.64 -16.69
C TRP A 103 0.57 6.27 -16.38
N LYS A 104 0.75 5.26 -15.56
CA LYS A 104 2.05 4.69 -15.18
C LYS A 104 1.95 3.17 -15.13
N LEU A 105 2.87 2.51 -15.79
CA LEU A 105 3.11 1.09 -15.64
C LEU A 105 4.42 0.91 -14.88
N MET A 106 4.40 0.11 -13.84
CA MET A 106 5.54 -0.16 -12.98
C MET A 106 5.76 -1.66 -12.85
N LEU A 107 7.01 -2.07 -12.95
CA LEU A 107 7.47 -3.38 -12.51
C LEU A 107 8.08 -3.21 -11.13
N LYS A 108 7.74 -4.11 -10.22
CA LYS A 108 8.18 -4.10 -8.83
C LYS A 108 8.79 -5.43 -8.44
N ASN A 109 9.91 -5.37 -7.76
CA ASN A 109 10.42 -6.45 -6.93
C ASN A 109 10.24 -6.02 -5.47
N ASN A 110 9.52 -6.80 -4.69
CA ASN A 110 9.27 -6.58 -3.28
C ASN A 110 9.93 -7.70 -2.48
N ASN A 111 10.81 -7.33 -1.57
CA ASN A 111 11.45 -8.23 -0.62
C ASN A 111 10.91 -7.91 0.77
N TRP A 112 10.29 -8.89 1.39
CA TRP A 112 9.60 -8.72 2.65
C TRP A 112 10.16 -9.64 3.73
N LEU A 113 10.28 -9.11 4.94
CA LEU A 113 10.76 -9.79 6.13
C LEU A 113 9.93 -9.35 7.34
N SER A 114 9.51 -10.30 8.17
CA SER A 114 8.92 -10.03 9.47
C SER A 114 9.84 -10.47 10.60
N SER A 115 9.88 -9.72 11.69
CA SER A 115 10.62 -10.06 12.90
C SER A 115 9.73 -9.92 14.12
N CYS A 116 9.91 -10.81 15.09
CA CYS A 116 9.21 -10.82 16.35
C CYS A 116 10.25 -11.03 17.47
N ILE A 117 10.36 -10.06 18.37
CA ILE A 117 11.32 -10.09 19.48
C ILE A 117 10.61 -9.66 20.75
N GLY A 118 10.82 -10.37 21.86
CA GLY A 118 10.24 -9.96 23.13
C GLY A 118 10.19 -11.06 24.17
N HIS A 119 9.20 -10.95 25.04
CA HIS A 119 8.91 -11.91 26.09
C HIS A 119 7.43 -12.29 26.03
N ILE A 120 7.16 -13.57 26.07
CA ILE A 120 5.80 -14.14 26.06
C ILE A 120 5.57 -14.98 27.31
N SER A 121 4.30 -15.14 27.67
CA SER A 121 3.81 -15.87 28.86
C SER A 121 4.12 -15.20 30.20
N GLU A 122 3.47 -15.70 31.27
CA GLU A 122 3.65 -15.24 32.65
C GLU A 122 5.09 -15.35 33.14
N GLU A 123 5.82 -16.34 32.65
CA GLU A 123 7.22 -16.60 33.00
C GLU A 123 8.22 -15.70 32.24
N ARG A 124 7.72 -14.77 31.42
CA ARG A 124 8.55 -13.86 30.59
C ARG A 124 9.57 -14.60 29.73
N MET A 125 9.13 -15.68 29.10
CA MET A 125 9.97 -16.48 28.21
C MET A 125 10.46 -15.61 27.04
N PRO A 126 11.78 -15.47 26.84
CA PRO A 126 12.32 -14.67 25.73
C PRO A 126 12.07 -15.36 24.40
N VAL A 127 11.62 -14.58 23.42
CA VAL A 127 11.38 -15.03 22.04
C VAL A 127 12.06 -14.08 21.07
N GLY A 128 12.79 -14.66 20.12
CA GLY A 128 13.38 -13.94 19.02
C GLY A 128 13.28 -14.78 17.75
N MET A 129 12.48 -14.30 16.78
CA MET A 129 12.28 -14.99 15.52
C MET A 129 12.15 -14.02 14.35
N TYR A 130 12.52 -14.47 13.16
CA TYR A 130 12.34 -13.71 11.92
C TYR A 130 11.81 -14.63 10.82
N SER A 131 10.95 -14.08 9.94
CA SER A 131 10.43 -14.85 8.81
C SER A 131 11.52 -15.09 7.75
N ASN A 132 11.34 -16.09 6.92
CA ASN A 132 12.13 -16.16 5.70
C ASN A 132 11.87 -14.93 4.84
N MET A 133 12.93 -14.39 4.22
CA MET A 133 12.77 -13.29 3.28
C MET A 133 11.96 -13.77 2.07
N THR A 134 10.80 -13.16 1.88
CA THR A 134 9.90 -13.47 0.76
C THR A 134 10.12 -12.47 -0.35
N SER A 135 10.50 -12.97 -1.53
CA SER A 135 10.69 -12.15 -2.72
C SER A 135 9.50 -12.29 -3.67
N SER A 136 8.87 -11.19 -3.98
CA SER A 136 7.73 -11.13 -4.90
C SER A 136 8.05 -10.22 -6.08
N PHE A 137 7.59 -10.60 -7.26
CA PHE A 137 7.70 -9.80 -8.47
C PHE A 137 6.32 -9.54 -9.05
N GLY A 138 6.09 -8.35 -9.57
CA GLY A 138 4.80 -8.03 -10.13
C GLY A 138 4.74 -6.73 -10.88
N ALA A 139 3.53 -6.43 -11.35
CA ALA A 139 3.23 -5.22 -12.09
C ALA A 139 2.19 -4.37 -11.33
N GLN A 140 2.34 -3.06 -11.44
CA GLN A 140 1.37 -2.09 -10.95
C GLN A 140 0.98 -1.14 -12.07
N LEU A 141 -0.32 -1.01 -12.28
CA LEU A 141 -0.90 0.02 -13.12
C LEU A 141 -1.45 1.14 -12.24
N SER A 142 -1.11 2.37 -12.59
CA SER A 142 -1.62 3.54 -11.85
C SER A 142 -2.22 4.53 -12.82
N PHE A 143 -3.37 5.07 -12.44
CA PHE A 143 -4.01 6.20 -13.11
C PHE A 143 -4.20 7.33 -12.10
N MET A 144 -3.57 8.46 -12.37
CA MET A 144 -3.56 9.63 -11.46
C MET A 144 -3.14 9.25 -10.03
N ALA A 145 -4.08 9.31 -9.07
CA ALA A 145 -3.89 9.04 -7.65
C ALA A 145 -4.20 7.58 -7.26
N VAL A 146 -4.80 6.80 -8.16
CA VAL A 146 -5.23 5.43 -7.90
C VAL A 146 -4.21 4.45 -8.46
N SER A 147 -3.91 3.42 -7.69
CA SER A 147 -2.97 2.36 -8.07
C SER A 147 -3.54 0.98 -7.74
N VAL A 148 -3.38 0.07 -8.68
CA VAL A 148 -3.68 -1.36 -8.51
C VAL A 148 -2.44 -2.17 -8.84
N SER A 149 -2.07 -3.09 -7.96
CA SER A 149 -0.90 -3.94 -8.14
C SER A 149 -1.25 -5.41 -8.02
N TYR A 150 -0.58 -6.22 -8.82
CA TYR A 150 -0.60 -7.67 -8.73
C TYR A 150 0.83 -8.17 -8.56
N MET A 151 1.05 -8.96 -7.51
CA MET A 151 2.36 -9.47 -7.13
C MET A 151 2.32 -11.00 -7.03
N MET A 152 3.34 -11.66 -7.56
CA MET A 152 3.54 -13.11 -7.47
C MET A 152 4.78 -13.40 -6.65
N ASN A 153 4.70 -14.39 -5.77
CA ASN A 153 5.83 -14.81 -4.97
C ASN A 153 6.77 -15.69 -5.83
N ILE A 154 8.02 -15.27 -5.98
CA ILE A 154 9.02 -15.99 -6.77
C ILE A 154 9.41 -17.31 -6.07
N ASN A 155 9.43 -17.32 -4.74
CA ASN A 155 9.81 -18.51 -3.97
C ASN A 155 8.79 -19.65 -4.20
N ASP A 156 7.51 -19.32 -4.39
CA ASP A 156 6.47 -20.30 -4.69
C ASP A 156 6.62 -20.89 -6.10
N LEU A 157 7.08 -20.08 -7.06
CA LEU A 157 7.35 -20.52 -8.44
C LEU A 157 8.54 -21.46 -8.52
N ILE A 158 9.57 -21.26 -7.70
CA ILE A 158 10.82 -22.06 -7.73
C ILE A 158 10.69 -23.33 -6.88
N SER A 159 10.02 -23.27 -5.72
CA SER A 159 9.99 -24.38 -4.77
C SER A 159 8.85 -25.38 -4.99
N GLY A 160 7.93 -25.10 -5.90
CA GLY A 160 6.76 -25.95 -6.14
C GLY A 160 5.78 -26.06 -4.96
N ASN A 161 6.11 -25.48 -3.82
CA ASN A 161 5.26 -25.44 -2.64
C ASN A 161 4.27 -24.29 -2.76
N LYS A 162 2.99 -24.61 -2.83
CA LYS A 162 1.90 -23.62 -2.82
C LYS A 162 1.77 -22.95 -1.44
N VAL A 163 2.69 -22.05 -1.12
CA VAL A 163 2.47 -21.13 0.02
C VAL A 163 1.35 -20.19 -0.39
N LYS A 164 0.23 -20.26 0.30
CA LYS A 164 -0.99 -19.49 -0.03
C LYS A 164 -0.88 -18.04 0.47
N ASN A 165 0.17 -17.34 0.03
CA ASN A 165 0.35 -15.94 0.39
C ASN A 165 -0.47 -15.06 -0.53
N LYS A 166 -1.41 -14.30 0.02
CA LYS A 166 -2.22 -13.34 -0.71
C LYS A 166 -1.97 -11.95 -0.14
N LYS A 167 -1.52 -11.06 -1.01
CA LYS A 167 -1.32 -9.65 -0.67
C LYS A 167 -2.17 -8.79 -1.60
N PHE A 168 -3.09 -8.04 -1.04
CA PHE A 168 -3.88 -7.05 -1.73
C PHE A 168 -3.59 -5.68 -1.13
N ASP A 169 -3.21 -4.74 -1.98
CA ASP A 169 -2.97 -3.35 -1.62
C ASP A 169 -3.72 -2.43 -2.58
N PHE A 170 -4.51 -1.55 -2.02
CA PHE A 170 -5.10 -0.42 -2.73
C PHE A 170 -4.61 0.87 -2.07
N SER A 171 -4.13 1.82 -2.85
CA SER A 171 -3.70 3.10 -2.34
C SER A 171 -4.23 4.27 -3.15
N PHE A 172 -4.60 5.32 -2.45
CA PHE A 172 -4.97 6.62 -2.99
C PHE A 172 -4.08 7.67 -2.37
N THR A 173 -3.42 8.48 -3.19
CA THR A 173 -2.49 9.51 -2.74
C THR A 173 -2.78 10.82 -3.43
N CYS A 174 -3.11 11.83 -2.65
CA CYS A 174 -3.23 13.22 -3.13
C CYS A 174 -2.28 14.15 -2.36
N SER A 175 -2.40 15.47 -2.53
CA SER A 175 -1.50 16.40 -1.84
C SER A 175 -1.66 16.36 -0.33
N ARG A 176 -2.90 16.29 0.15
CA ARG A 176 -3.25 16.40 1.58
C ARG A 176 -3.43 15.06 2.26
N LEU A 177 -3.89 14.05 1.52
CA LEU A 177 -4.31 12.77 2.08
C LEU A 177 -3.59 11.60 1.42
N TYR A 178 -3.28 10.61 2.23
CA TYR A 178 -2.90 9.28 1.80
C TYR A 178 -3.83 8.27 2.46
N LEU A 179 -4.49 7.44 1.64
CA LEU A 179 -5.34 6.34 2.08
C LEU A 179 -4.73 5.04 1.56
N SER A 180 -4.64 4.03 2.39
CA SER A 180 -4.25 2.68 2.01
C SER A 180 -5.20 1.67 2.63
N LEU A 181 -5.69 0.75 1.80
CA LEU A 181 -6.46 -0.42 2.21
C LEU A 181 -5.63 -1.64 1.88
N TYR A 182 -5.48 -2.55 2.84
CA TYR A 182 -4.67 -3.74 2.64
C TYR A 182 -5.30 -4.99 3.25
N ASN A 183 -4.97 -6.13 2.67
CA ASN A 183 -5.37 -7.44 3.16
C ASN A 183 -4.24 -8.42 2.88
N TYR A 184 -3.55 -8.83 3.93
CA TYR A 184 -2.43 -9.77 3.89
C TYR A 184 -2.85 -11.05 4.57
N LYS A 185 -2.61 -12.16 3.90
CA LYS A 185 -2.77 -13.49 4.47
C LYS A 185 -1.58 -14.33 4.09
N GLY A 186 -0.96 -14.98 5.06
CA GLY A 186 0.18 -15.83 4.80
C GLY A 186 0.53 -16.73 5.96
N ASP A 187 1.05 -17.89 5.59
CA ASP A 187 1.63 -18.88 6.46
C ASP A 187 3.14 -18.87 6.13
N TYR A 188 3.92 -18.21 6.98
CA TYR A 188 5.36 -18.03 6.73
C TYR A 188 6.15 -18.86 7.73
N PRO A 189 7.19 -19.59 7.26
CA PRO A 189 8.14 -20.17 8.18
C PRO A 189 8.97 -19.06 8.83
N TYR A 190 9.14 -19.16 10.13
CA TYR A 190 10.06 -18.33 10.90
C TYR A 190 11.33 -19.10 11.23
N TYR A 191 12.42 -18.40 11.35
CA TYR A 191 13.67 -18.92 11.90
C TYR A 191 13.80 -18.41 13.33
N ILE A 192 13.90 -19.34 14.28
CA ILE A 192 14.05 -19.00 15.68
C ILE A 192 15.53 -18.68 15.93
N HIS A 193 15.76 -17.56 16.61
CA HIS A 193 17.07 -17.16 17.10
C HIS A 193 17.18 -17.35 18.62
N ARG A 194 16.09 -17.17 19.32
CA ARG A 194 15.99 -17.37 20.78
C ARG A 194 14.60 -17.83 21.15
N PHE A 195 14.51 -18.82 22.04
CA PHE A 195 13.23 -19.29 22.57
C PHE A 195 13.44 -19.89 23.96
N GLY A 196 12.86 -19.22 24.99
CA GLY A 196 12.99 -19.66 26.37
C GLY A 196 14.44 -19.82 26.82
N ASP A 197 14.66 -20.89 27.55
CA ASP A 197 15.96 -21.29 28.10
C ASP A 197 16.73 -22.24 27.17
N ILE A 198 16.20 -22.58 25.99
CA ILE A 198 16.87 -23.44 25.02
C ILE A 198 18.21 -22.81 24.64
N PRO A 199 19.32 -23.58 24.70
CA PRO A 199 20.64 -23.07 24.35
C PRO A 199 20.66 -22.48 22.93
N HIS A 200 21.25 -21.31 22.79
CA HIS A 200 21.27 -20.59 21.51
C HIS A 200 21.87 -21.40 20.34
N GLN A 201 22.86 -22.24 20.62
CA GLN A 201 23.47 -23.12 19.63
C GLN A 201 22.53 -24.18 19.08
N ASP A 202 21.54 -24.62 19.87
CA ASP A 202 20.62 -25.70 19.52
C ASP A 202 19.38 -25.17 18.78
N ILE A 203 18.92 -23.96 19.13
CA ILE A 203 17.72 -23.37 18.56
C ILE A 203 17.99 -22.46 17.35
N ARG A 204 19.22 -21.93 17.25
CA ARG A 204 19.56 -20.94 16.20
C ARG A 204 19.34 -21.49 14.80
N GLY A 205 18.47 -20.84 14.05
CA GLY A 205 18.15 -21.20 12.68
C GLY A 205 17.14 -22.33 12.56
N TYR A 206 16.56 -22.80 13.68
CA TYR A 206 15.47 -23.75 13.66
C TYR A 206 14.29 -23.19 12.84
N LYS A 207 13.83 -23.96 11.86
CA LYS A 207 12.77 -23.56 10.93
C LYS A 207 11.39 -23.90 11.50
N PHE A 208 10.74 -22.92 12.09
CA PHE A 208 9.44 -23.03 12.70
C PHE A 208 8.33 -22.71 11.67
N LYS A 209 7.42 -23.64 11.45
CA LYS A 209 6.34 -23.51 10.45
C LYS A 209 4.97 -23.23 11.06
N GLY A 210 4.87 -23.16 12.36
CA GLY A 210 3.60 -23.08 13.09
C GLY A 210 2.94 -21.71 13.11
N VAL A 211 3.37 -20.72 12.31
CA VAL A 211 2.80 -19.35 12.35
C VAL A 211 1.89 -19.11 11.15
N SER A 212 0.64 -18.75 11.42
CA SER A 212 -0.32 -18.26 10.42
C SER A 212 -0.78 -16.85 10.82
N SER A 213 -0.81 -15.94 9.85
CA SER A 213 -1.22 -14.55 10.10
C SER A 213 -2.15 -14.04 9.02
N THR A 214 -3.20 -13.34 9.47
CA THR A 214 -4.09 -12.56 8.60
C THR A 214 -4.19 -11.15 9.13
N LEU A 215 -3.84 -10.17 8.32
CA LEU A 215 -3.86 -8.76 8.66
C LEU A 215 -4.66 -7.98 7.63
N LYS A 216 -5.72 -7.29 8.07
CA LYS A 216 -6.56 -6.43 7.22
C LYS A 216 -6.66 -5.06 7.86
N GLY A 217 -6.47 -4.00 7.08
CA GLY A 217 -6.54 -2.68 7.68
C GLY A 217 -6.63 -1.52 6.71
N THR A 218 -6.73 -0.36 7.33
CA THR A 218 -6.87 0.94 6.67
C THR A 218 -5.93 1.93 7.32
N ASN A 219 -5.14 2.62 6.51
CA ASN A 219 -4.34 3.76 6.91
C ASN A 219 -4.88 5.02 6.27
N LEU A 220 -5.05 6.05 7.06
CA LEU A 220 -5.37 7.38 6.57
C LEU A 220 -4.40 8.39 7.19
N TYR A 221 -3.71 9.15 6.34
CA TYR A 221 -2.77 10.20 6.76
C TYR A 221 -3.16 11.54 6.19
N TYR A 222 -2.99 12.59 6.99
CA TYR A 222 -3.09 13.98 6.60
C TYR A 222 -1.70 14.63 6.58
N ILE A 223 -1.41 15.37 5.52
CA ILE A 223 -0.13 16.04 5.26
C ILE A 223 -0.34 17.55 5.44
N PHE A 224 0.28 18.14 6.46
CA PHE A 224 0.03 19.54 6.83
C PHE A 224 0.62 20.54 5.83
N ASN A 225 1.89 20.35 5.45
CA ASN A 225 2.54 21.21 4.45
C ASN A 225 2.32 20.69 3.03
N ASN A 226 1.08 20.40 2.68
CA ASN A 226 0.69 19.79 1.42
C ASN A 226 1.01 20.63 0.17
N ARG A 227 1.25 21.92 0.30
CA ARG A 227 1.62 22.80 -0.82
C ARG A 227 3.07 22.63 -1.25
N HIS A 228 3.98 22.40 -0.31
CA HIS A 228 5.42 22.36 -0.56
C HIS A 228 6.01 20.96 -0.51
N TYR A 229 5.39 20.04 0.23
CA TYR A 229 5.83 18.67 0.40
C TYR A 229 4.94 17.70 -0.36
N SER A 230 5.53 16.74 -1.08
CA SER A 230 4.78 15.75 -1.85
C SER A 230 5.23 14.31 -1.58
N GLN A 231 4.40 13.54 -0.89
CA GLN A 231 4.58 12.08 -0.81
C GLN A 231 4.40 11.40 -2.16
N ALA A 232 3.56 11.97 -3.03
CA ALA A 232 3.34 11.44 -4.38
C ALA A 232 4.59 11.55 -5.27
N ALA A 233 5.50 12.48 -4.99
CA ALA A 233 6.79 12.56 -5.67
C ALA A 233 7.73 11.43 -5.25
N ALA A 234 7.77 11.12 -3.95
CA ALA A 234 8.66 10.12 -3.37
C ALA A 234 8.19 8.67 -3.59
N TYR A 235 6.88 8.41 -3.56
CA TYR A 235 6.36 7.03 -3.49
C TYR A 235 5.42 6.63 -4.63
N CYS A 236 4.83 7.62 -5.34
CA CYS A 236 3.89 7.35 -6.44
C CYS A 236 4.42 7.76 -7.81
N PHE A 237 5.55 8.46 -7.87
CA PHE A 237 6.17 8.94 -9.13
C PHE A 237 5.26 9.79 -10.01
N SER A 238 4.23 10.44 -9.44
CA SER A 238 3.25 11.24 -10.18
C SER A 238 3.56 12.73 -10.17
N LYS A 239 4.49 13.15 -9.33
CA LYS A 239 4.91 14.54 -9.16
C LYS A 239 6.44 14.63 -9.19
N TYR A 240 6.94 15.84 -9.47
CA TYR A 240 8.35 16.22 -9.28
C TYR A 240 8.45 17.18 -8.09
N GLN A 241 9.28 16.85 -7.11
CA GLN A 241 9.70 17.79 -6.08
C GLN A 241 10.85 18.63 -6.63
N ARG A 242 10.69 19.94 -6.69
CA ARG A 242 11.70 20.89 -7.24
C ARG A 242 12.63 21.48 -6.19
N LYS A 243 12.10 21.70 -4.98
CA LYS A 243 12.83 22.23 -3.82
C LYS A 243 12.63 21.27 -2.65
N SER A 244 13.67 21.10 -1.86
CA SER A 244 13.60 20.33 -0.62
C SER A 244 12.58 20.93 0.33
N SER A 245 11.78 20.08 0.94
CA SER A 245 10.72 20.50 1.87
C SER A 245 10.27 19.34 2.72
N GLY A 246 9.72 19.63 3.88
CA GLY A 246 9.14 18.66 4.79
C GLY A 246 7.73 19.00 5.23
N SER A 247 7.09 18.05 5.92
CA SER A 247 5.76 18.20 6.47
C SER A 247 5.57 17.39 7.74
N PHE A 248 4.85 17.94 8.70
CA PHE A 248 4.19 17.13 9.71
C PHE A 248 3.11 16.27 9.07
N ILE A 249 2.92 15.08 9.62
CA ILE A 249 1.98 14.07 9.15
C ILE A 249 1.25 13.54 10.37
N ALA A 250 -0.07 13.59 10.35
CA ALA A 250 -0.92 12.92 11.32
C ALA A 250 -1.71 11.82 10.64
N GLY A 251 -1.97 10.73 11.33
CA GLY A 251 -2.69 9.62 10.75
C GLY A 251 -3.44 8.78 11.75
N ILE A 252 -4.36 7.99 11.22
CA ILE A 252 -5.05 6.93 11.92
C ILE A 252 -4.84 5.61 11.20
N HIS A 253 -4.70 4.56 11.99
CA HIS A 253 -4.59 3.20 11.49
C HIS A 253 -5.62 2.33 12.21
N ILE A 254 -6.44 1.63 11.44
CA ILE A 254 -7.47 0.72 11.94
C ILE A 254 -7.25 -0.61 11.26
N PHE A 255 -7.14 -1.68 12.04
CA PHE A 255 -6.88 -3.00 11.48
C PHE A 255 -7.47 -4.13 12.33
N ASN A 256 -7.62 -5.28 11.69
CA ASN A 256 -7.91 -6.54 12.32
C ASN A 256 -6.73 -7.47 12.07
N GLU A 257 -6.27 -8.11 13.10
CA GLU A 257 -5.20 -9.10 13.05
C GLU A 257 -5.65 -10.41 13.69
N ASP A 258 -5.31 -11.50 13.01
CA ASP A 258 -5.53 -12.87 13.49
C ASP A 258 -4.21 -13.60 13.32
N VAL A 259 -3.58 -13.98 14.43
CA VAL A 259 -2.29 -14.67 14.46
C VAL A 259 -2.45 -15.95 15.27
N THR A 260 -2.06 -17.06 14.69
CA THR A 260 -1.97 -18.35 15.36
C THR A 260 -0.53 -18.84 15.34
N MET A 261 -0.06 -19.34 16.49
CA MET A 261 1.25 -19.96 16.66
C MET A 261 1.05 -21.32 17.29
N ASN A 262 1.39 -22.38 16.54
CA ASN A 262 1.32 -23.75 17.01
C ASN A 262 2.74 -24.25 17.29
N PHE A 263 3.02 -24.59 18.54
CA PHE A 263 4.35 -24.98 19.00
C PHE A 263 4.55 -26.51 19.07
N ASN A 264 3.65 -27.34 18.53
CA ASN A 264 3.76 -28.79 18.56
C ASN A 264 5.09 -29.30 17.99
N ASP A 265 5.47 -28.80 16.81
CA ASP A 265 6.72 -29.16 16.14
C ASP A 265 7.97 -28.84 17.03
N LEU A 266 7.90 -27.74 17.76
CA LEU A 266 8.97 -27.33 18.69
C LEU A 266 8.99 -28.22 19.95
N ARG A 267 7.82 -28.57 20.50
CA ARG A 267 7.69 -29.49 21.64
C ARG A 267 8.20 -30.90 21.32
N GLU A 268 7.94 -31.39 20.13
CA GLU A 268 8.44 -32.68 19.66
C GLU A 268 9.96 -32.67 19.50
N HIS A 269 10.53 -31.57 19.01
CA HIS A 269 11.97 -31.45 18.78
C HIS A 269 12.78 -31.22 20.08
N PHE A 270 12.20 -30.54 21.06
CA PHE A 270 12.80 -30.21 22.35
C PHE A 270 11.94 -30.71 23.51
N PRO A 271 11.81 -32.03 23.70
CA PRO A 271 10.87 -32.61 24.68
C PRO A 271 11.23 -32.33 26.15
N ASN A 272 12.49 -32.01 26.42
CA ASN A 272 12.98 -31.72 27.77
C ASN A 272 12.88 -30.23 28.13
N GLU A 273 12.49 -29.39 27.20
CA GLU A 273 12.43 -27.95 27.38
C GLU A 273 11.00 -27.49 27.67
N LYS A 274 10.88 -26.48 28.50
CA LYS A 274 9.57 -25.87 28.80
C LYS A 274 9.13 -24.95 27.65
N ILE A 275 8.18 -25.41 26.86
CA ILE A 275 7.62 -24.67 25.75
C ILE A 275 6.18 -24.27 26.10
N CYS A 276 5.81 -23.02 25.86
CA CYS A 276 4.47 -22.50 26.13
C CYS A 276 3.41 -23.21 25.28
N ASP A 277 2.15 -23.06 25.68
CA ASP A 277 1.00 -23.54 24.91
C ASP A 277 0.86 -22.79 23.59
N ASP A 278 0.07 -23.37 22.69
CA ASP A 278 -0.25 -22.73 21.42
C ASP A 278 -0.96 -21.40 21.64
N LEU A 279 -0.55 -20.39 20.88
CA LEU A 279 -1.06 -19.05 21.01
C LEU A 279 -1.99 -18.71 19.85
N SER A 280 -3.12 -18.10 20.15
CA SER A 280 -4.05 -17.61 19.14
C SER A 280 -4.59 -16.25 19.56
N TYR A 281 -4.25 -15.23 18.77
CA TYR A 281 -4.65 -13.85 19.04
C TYR A 281 -5.57 -13.35 17.94
N LYS A 282 -6.72 -12.82 18.31
CA LYS A 282 -7.64 -12.13 17.39
C LYS A 282 -7.99 -10.78 17.98
N TYR A 283 -7.55 -9.71 17.36
CA TYR A 283 -7.81 -8.38 17.87
C TYR A 283 -8.06 -7.33 16.77
N LYS A 284 -8.75 -6.28 17.21
CA LYS A 284 -8.89 -5.02 16.45
C LYS A 284 -7.93 -4.00 17.02
N GLY A 285 -7.19 -3.35 16.15
CA GLY A 285 -6.26 -2.30 16.53
C GLY A 285 -6.71 -0.95 16.01
N TYR A 286 -6.51 0.07 16.84
CA TYR A 286 -6.74 1.47 16.53
C TYR A 286 -5.49 2.24 16.94
N SER A 287 -4.89 2.99 16.03
CA SER A 287 -3.68 3.75 16.33
C SER A 287 -3.81 5.18 15.84
N ALA A 288 -3.36 6.11 16.66
CA ALA A 288 -3.13 7.50 16.29
C ALA A 288 -1.63 7.71 16.09
N LEU A 289 -1.27 8.27 14.94
CA LEU A 289 0.10 8.41 14.48
C LEU A 289 0.40 9.88 14.21
N PHE A 290 1.56 10.37 14.65
CA PHE A 290 2.00 11.72 14.38
C PHE A 290 3.52 11.75 14.18
N GLY A 291 3.97 12.40 13.11
CA GLY A 291 5.39 12.42 12.78
C GLY A 291 5.75 13.42 11.71
N TYR A 292 6.87 13.18 11.05
CA TYR A 292 7.44 14.11 10.08
C TYR A 292 8.01 13.37 8.87
N GLY A 293 7.86 13.99 7.71
CA GLY A 293 8.49 13.54 6.48
C GLY A 293 9.27 14.67 5.81
N TYR A 294 10.41 14.35 5.20
CA TYR A 294 11.24 15.32 4.50
C TYR A 294 11.70 14.78 3.14
N ASN A 295 11.61 15.63 2.13
CA ASN A 295 12.09 15.42 0.77
C ASN A 295 13.35 16.23 0.53
N TRP A 296 14.50 15.55 0.32
CA TRP A 296 15.73 16.17 -0.16
C TRP A 296 15.81 16.05 -1.67
N VAL A 297 15.87 17.17 -2.36
CA VAL A 297 16.16 17.22 -3.79
C VAL A 297 17.68 17.23 -3.96
N LEU A 298 18.27 16.07 -4.28
CA LEU A 298 19.71 15.86 -4.38
C LEU A 298 20.32 16.31 -5.72
N GLY A 299 19.48 16.79 -6.65
CA GLY A 299 19.88 17.26 -7.96
C GLY A 299 18.71 17.27 -8.94
N ARG A 300 19.00 17.43 -10.23
CA ARG A 300 17.95 17.67 -11.25
C ARG A 300 16.86 16.59 -11.35
N ASN A 301 17.20 15.33 -11.03
CA ASN A 301 16.30 14.20 -11.20
C ASN A 301 16.23 13.28 -9.98
N TRP A 302 17.02 13.53 -8.93
CA TRP A 302 17.11 12.69 -7.75
C TRP A 302 16.33 13.27 -6.59
N LEU A 303 15.55 12.43 -5.96
CA LEU A 303 14.81 12.74 -4.75
C LEU A 303 15.08 11.67 -3.70
N PHE A 304 15.44 12.09 -2.50
CA PHE A 304 15.52 11.23 -1.33
C PHE A 304 14.46 11.67 -0.33
N ASN A 305 13.73 10.71 0.23
CA ASN A 305 12.72 10.96 1.26
C ASN A 305 12.98 10.10 2.48
N ILE A 306 12.75 10.68 3.65
CA ILE A 306 12.56 9.96 4.90
C ILE A 306 11.26 10.45 5.52
N THR A 307 10.45 9.51 5.98
CA THR A 307 9.22 9.76 6.73
C THR A 307 9.19 8.85 7.94
N ALA A 308 9.01 9.40 9.14
CA ALA A 308 8.86 8.65 10.38
C ALA A 308 7.60 9.11 11.11
N VAL A 309 6.74 8.19 11.45
CA VAL A 309 5.42 8.45 12.05
C VAL A 309 5.20 7.49 13.23
N PRO A 310 5.77 7.78 14.41
CA PRO A 310 5.44 7.08 15.64
C PRO A 310 3.99 7.35 16.07
N GLY A 311 3.46 6.51 16.95
CA GLY A 311 2.11 6.66 17.46
C GLY A 311 1.79 5.73 18.62
N PHE A 312 0.56 5.88 19.10
CA PHE A 312 0.00 5.05 20.14
C PHE A 312 -1.19 4.28 19.60
N GLY A 313 -1.26 3.02 19.96
CA GLY A 313 -2.31 2.10 19.57
C GLY A 313 -3.06 1.55 20.78
N TYR A 314 -4.33 1.30 20.57
CA TYR A 314 -5.21 0.56 21.45
C TYR A 314 -5.65 -0.70 20.72
N ARG A 315 -5.52 -1.83 21.40
CA ARG A 315 -5.86 -3.16 20.89
C ARG A 315 -7.00 -3.72 21.72
N ARG A 316 -8.02 -4.18 21.03
CA ARG A 316 -9.16 -4.86 21.64
C ARG A 316 -9.28 -6.27 21.12
N SER A 317 -9.26 -7.23 22.02
CA SER A 317 -9.51 -8.63 21.69
C SER A 317 -10.92 -8.79 21.09
N THR A 318 -11.06 -9.65 20.09
CA THR A 318 -12.38 -9.99 19.53
C THR A 318 -13.02 -11.12 20.35
N PRO A 319 -14.34 -11.11 20.58
CA PRO A 319 -15.05 -12.20 21.25
C PRO A 319 -14.73 -13.56 20.62
N GLY A 320 -14.47 -14.55 21.48
CA GLY A 320 -14.06 -15.90 21.04
C GLY A 320 -12.58 -16.06 20.76
N SER A 321 -11.73 -15.10 21.17
CA SER A 321 -10.29 -15.32 21.25
C SER A 321 -10.00 -16.40 22.31
N PRO A 322 -9.22 -17.45 21.99
CA PRO A 322 -8.90 -18.53 22.94
C PRO A 322 -8.21 -18.03 24.21
N ASP A 323 -7.45 -16.96 24.12
CA ASP A 323 -6.69 -16.39 25.24
C ASP A 323 -7.51 -15.40 26.11
N GLY A 324 -8.84 -15.35 25.91
CA GLY A 324 -9.74 -14.48 26.63
C GLY A 324 -9.88 -13.07 26.04
N GLU A 325 -10.76 -12.28 26.64
CA GLU A 325 -10.98 -10.89 26.25
C GLU A 325 -10.06 -9.98 27.07
N PHE A 326 -9.12 -9.34 26.42
CA PHE A 326 -8.28 -8.33 27.05
C PHE A 326 -7.99 -7.16 26.12
N ASP A 327 -7.88 -6.00 26.71
CA ASP A 327 -7.55 -4.76 26.04
C ASP A 327 -6.16 -4.31 26.47
N PHE A 328 -5.35 -3.80 25.54
CA PHE A 328 -4.02 -3.32 25.84
C PHE A 328 -3.56 -2.17 24.95
N TRP A 329 -2.58 -1.44 25.44
CA TRP A 329 -1.95 -0.36 24.70
C TRP A 329 -0.72 -0.85 23.94
N SER A 330 -0.45 -0.23 22.80
CA SER A 330 0.75 -0.48 22.00
C SER A 330 1.43 0.83 21.62
N CYS A 331 2.74 0.78 21.47
CA CYS A 331 3.47 1.81 20.74
C CYS A 331 3.66 1.34 19.31
N ASP A 332 3.21 2.16 18.37
CA ASP A 332 3.27 1.86 16.95
C ASP A 332 4.29 2.79 16.28
N TYR A 333 4.95 2.32 15.26
CA TYR A 333 5.75 3.18 14.41
C TYR A 333 5.62 2.79 12.94
N ARG A 334 5.78 3.79 12.08
CA ARG A 334 5.92 3.60 10.65
C ARG A 334 7.01 4.49 10.13
N ALA A 335 7.93 3.89 9.41
CA ALA A 335 8.97 4.64 8.75
C ALA A 335 9.05 4.25 7.27
N LYS A 336 9.34 5.22 6.44
CA LYS A 336 9.48 5.06 5.00
C LYS A 336 10.73 5.79 4.55
N MET A 337 11.52 5.14 3.72
CA MET A 337 12.63 5.77 3.01
C MET A 337 12.44 5.55 1.52
N GLY A 338 12.73 6.55 0.72
CA GLY A 338 12.60 6.46 -0.74
C GLY A 338 13.74 7.18 -1.44
N LEU A 339 14.41 6.49 -2.34
CA LEU A 339 15.35 7.07 -3.28
C LEU A 339 14.75 6.94 -4.68
N VAL A 340 14.55 8.07 -5.35
CA VAL A 340 13.86 8.15 -6.63
C VAL A 340 14.74 8.84 -7.67
N LEU A 341 14.94 8.19 -8.80
CA LEU A 341 15.44 8.81 -10.02
C LEU A 341 14.27 9.03 -10.98
N ASN A 342 13.93 10.29 -11.22
CA ASN A 342 12.72 10.67 -11.90
C ASN A 342 13.02 11.39 -13.23
N ARG A 343 12.93 10.69 -14.37
CA ARG A 343 13.08 11.25 -15.72
C ARG A 343 11.72 11.44 -16.39
N LYS A 344 11.65 12.15 -17.51
CA LYS A 344 10.37 12.51 -18.17
C LYS A 344 9.42 11.32 -18.39
N ARG A 345 9.90 10.24 -18.99
CA ARG A 345 9.08 9.04 -19.27
C ARG A 345 9.40 7.88 -18.33
N PHE A 346 10.67 7.69 -17.98
CA PHE A 346 11.13 6.61 -17.13
C PHE A 346 11.38 7.09 -15.72
N PHE A 347 11.19 6.21 -14.75
CA PHE A 347 11.54 6.46 -13.37
C PHE A 347 11.99 5.16 -12.70
N TYR A 348 12.81 5.33 -11.69
CA TYR A 348 13.35 4.24 -10.88
C TYR A 348 13.18 4.62 -9.42
N GLY A 349 12.87 3.65 -8.58
CA GLY A 349 12.70 3.86 -7.16
C GLY A 349 13.24 2.70 -6.35
N LEU A 350 13.88 3.02 -5.23
CA LEU A 350 14.21 2.10 -4.17
C LEU A 350 13.50 2.59 -2.92
N HIS A 351 12.56 1.80 -2.40
CA HIS A 351 11.77 2.15 -1.23
C HIS A 351 11.97 1.13 -0.13
N LEU A 352 12.22 1.59 1.07
CA LEU A 352 12.19 0.83 2.29
C LEU A 352 11.00 1.29 3.11
N PHE A 353 10.09 0.37 3.46
CA PHE A 353 9.01 0.58 4.39
C PHE A 353 9.25 -0.29 5.60
N THR A 354 9.08 0.27 6.78
CA THR A 354 9.09 -0.49 8.01
C THR A 354 7.93 -0.06 8.88
N GLU A 355 7.23 -1.01 9.41
CA GLU A 355 6.17 -0.79 10.39
C GLU A 355 6.35 -1.75 11.52
N GLY A 356 6.08 -1.29 12.74
CA GLY A 356 6.20 -2.13 13.91
C GLY A 356 5.22 -1.75 14.99
N HIS A 357 4.97 -2.74 15.82
CA HIS A 357 4.06 -2.67 16.93
C HIS A 357 4.74 -3.24 18.17
N TRP A 358 4.79 -2.45 19.21
CA TRP A 358 5.26 -2.90 20.50
C TRP A 358 4.05 -3.14 21.40
N TYR A 359 3.72 -4.40 21.61
CA TYR A 359 2.63 -4.85 22.46
C TYR A 359 3.09 -4.90 23.91
N LEU A 360 2.42 -4.16 24.77
CA LEU A 360 2.73 -4.08 26.18
C LEU A 360 1.51 -4.54 26.98
N THR A 361 1.56 -5.77 27.46
CA THR A 361 0.55 -6.33 28.37
C THR A 361 1.19 -6.62 29.72
N LYS A 362 0.41 -7.05 30.69
CA LYS A 362 0.91 -7.42 32.04
C LYS A 362 1.98 -8.53 31.95
N HIS A 363 1.82 -9.48 31.06
CA HIS A 363 2.66 -10.68 30.94
C HIS A 363 3.51 -10.72 29.68
N ASN A 364 3.11 -9.99 28.63
CA ASN A 364 3.78 -10.00 27.34
C ASN A 364 4.35 -8.63 26.99
N SER A 365 5.59 -8.61 26.50
CA SER A 365 6.24 -7.45 25.91
C SER A 365 6.85 -7.88 24.59
N VAL A 366 6.11 -7.73 23.49
CA VAL A 366 6.50 -8.23 22.18
C VAL A 366 6.59 -7.07 21.20
N PHE A 367 7.71 -6.99 20.53
CA PHE A 367 7.95 -6.09 19.42
C PHE A 367 7.87 -6.87 18.10
N ASN A 368 6.86 -6.57 17.32
CA ASN A 368 6.66 -7.14 15.97
C ASN A 368 6.94 -6.08 14.93
N ALA A 369 7.78 -6.38 13.95
CA ALA A 369 8.14 -5.45 12.89
C ALA A 369 8.14 -6.13 11.52
N ASN A 370 7.60 -5.43 10.53
CA ASN A 370 7.59 -5.80 9.14
C ASN A 370 8.48 -4.84 8.34
N HIS A 371 9.30 -5.39 7.47
CA HIS A 371 10.22 -4.65 6.63
C HIS A 371 9.99 -5.02 5.16
N ASP A 372 9.77 -4.01 4.33
CA ASP A 372 9.54 -4.15 2.90
C ASP A 372 10.57 -3.35 2.12
N LEU A 373 11.40 -4.01 1.33
CA LEU A 373 12.31 -3.37 0.38
C LEU A 373 11.77 -3.54 -1.04
N ASN A 374 11.45 -2.42 -1.69
CA ASN A 374 10.89 -2.41 -3.03
C ASN A 374 11.86 -1.78 -4.01
N ALA A 375 12.23 -2.52 -5.06
CA ALA A 375 12.88 -1.97 -6.25
C ALA A 375 11.83 -1.80 -7.36
N ILE A 376 11.78 -0.61 -7.96
CA ILE A 376 10.72 -0.20 -8.88
C ILE A 376 11.35 0.37 -10.14
N VAL A 377 10.87 -0.09 -11.28
CA VAL A 377 11.14 0.50 -12.60
C VAL A 377 9.81 0.81 -13.27
N GLY A 378 9.66 2.00 -13.80
CA GLY A 378 8.38 2.38 -14.39
C GLY A 378 8.48 3.31 -15.58
N PHE A 379 7.39 3.33 -16.30
CA PHE A 379 7.18 4.14 -17.51
C PHE A 379 5.86 4.91 -17.42
N ARG A 380 5.86 6.16 -17.91
CA ARG A 380 4.69 7.04 -17.97
C ARG A 380 4.25 7.27 -19.41
N PHE A 381 2.94 7.23 -19.66
CA PHE A 381 2.32 7.46 -20.97
C PHE A 381 1.00 8.22 -20.87
#